data_d08ce8dd3fa8759965b345ecae8b7f5e
#
_entry.id   d08ce8dd3fa8759965b345ecae8b7f5e
#
_cell.length_a   1.000
_cell.length_b   1.000
_cell.length_c   1.000
_cell.angle_alpha   90.00
_cell.angle_beta   90.00
_cell.angle_gamma   90.00
#
_symmetry.space_group_name_H-M   'P 1'
#
loop_
_entity.id
_entity.type
_entity.pdbx_description
1 polymer ?
#
loop_
_entity_poly.entity_id
_entity_poly.type
_entity_poly.pdbx_seq_one_letter_code
_entity_poly.pdbx_strand_id
1 'polypeptide(L)'
;YKTVSVTFTEGENLLDIAKKLEDNEVCTADDFLFEFNKNQGFDFENDVDDNGDMFYRMEGYFYPDTYEFYVNDSAGNVTKKLREQFEKKYETVKAKIKNSGMSLNEVMTLASIVQLEAASEDEMPKVASVFLNRLDDPDTYPMLQSDTTTNYIKNVIKTEADNTASIEHYTECYDTYKCKGLPAGPICNPGMAAINAVLEPKKTDYYYFCNNLKTGETFYAKTLDEHEENLVKAGLAKKK
;
A
#
# COMPACT_ATOMS: atom_id res chain seq x y z
N TYR A 1 -28.37 2.55 21.44
CA TYR A 1 -27.00 2.17 21.06
C TYR A 1 -26.21 3.47 20.82
N LYS A 2 -25.02 3.61 21.46
CA LYS A 2 -24.12 4.74 21.25
C LYS A 2 -23.29 4.45 19.99
N THR A 3 -23.23 5.42 19.05
CA THR A 3 -22.40 5.34 17.85
C THR A 3 -21.22 6.29 17.94
N VAL A 4 -20.17 5.99 17.18
CA VAL A 4 -18.98 6.83 17.01
C VAL A 4 -18.59 6.84 15.52
N SER A 5 -18.23 8.02 15.01
CA SER A 5 -17.69 8.17 13.67
C SER A 5 -16.16 8.11 13.71
N VAL A 6 -15.57 7.22 12.93
CA VAL A 6 -14.11 7.06 12.81
C VAL A 6 -13.70 7.30 11.36
N THR A 7 -12.78 8.24 11.16
CA THR A 7 -12.20 8.54 9.85
C THR A 7 -10.87 7.83 9.68
N PHE A 8 -10.75 7.06 8.62
CA PHE A 8 -9.50 6.44 8.19
C PHE A 8 -9.02 7.14 6.93
N THR A 9 -7.77 7.53 6.93
CA THR A 9 -7.15 8.25 5.82
C THR A 9 -6.37 7.30 4.91
N GLU A 10 -6.15 7.73 3.68
CA GLU A 10 -5.31 7.01 2.73
C GLU A 10 -3.89 6.85 3.29
N GLY A 11 -3.29 5.70 3.06
CA GLY A 11 -1.94 5.40 3.53
C GLY A 11 -1.85 4.77 4.91
N GLU A 12 -2.93 4.68 5.68
CA GLU A 12 -2.95 3.92 6.93
C GLU A 12 -2.87 2.41 6.67
N ASN A 13 -2.10 1.70 7.48
CA ASN A 13 -2.03 0.24 7.46
C ASN A 13 -3.04 -0.40 8.44
N LEU A 14 -3.21 -1.71 8.39
CA LEU A 14 -4.17 -2.41 9.26
C LEU A 14 -3.88 -2.23 10.75
N LEU A 15 -2.61 -2.09 11.15
CA LEU A 15 -2.26 -1.86 12.55
C LEU A 15 -2.73 -0.48 13.03
N ASP A 16 -2.58 0.55 12.17
CA ASP A 16 -3.10 1.90 12.45
C ASP A 16 -4.62 1.89 12.59
N ILE A 17 -5.31 1.18 11.68
CA ILE A 17 -6.76 1.03 11.70
C ILE A 17 -7.22 0.31 12.97
N ALA A 18 -6.56 -0.79 13.33
CA ALA A 18 -6.87 -1.57 14.53
C ALA A 18 -6.77 -0.70 15.80
N LYS A 19 -5.70 0.08 15.93
CA LYS A 19 -5.51 1.01 17.05
C LYS A 19 -6.58 2.09 17.08
N LYS A 20 -6.94 2.68 15.93
CA LYS A 20 -8.02 3.67 15.88
C LYS A 20 -9.37 3.11 16.29
N LEU A 21 -9.69 1.87 15.92
CA LEU A 21 -10.93 1.22 16.34
C LEU A 21 -10.94 1.01 17.86
N GLU A 22 -9.83 0.56 18.43
CA GLU A 22 -9.70 0.37 19.89
C GLU A 22 -9.76 1.69 20.65
N ASP A 23 -9.02 2.72 20.22
CA ASP A 23 -9.01 4.06 20.83
C ASP A 23 -10.38 4.73 20.81
N ASN A 24 -11.25 4.37 19.85
CA ASN A 24 -12.63 4.85 19.76
C ASN A 24 -13.65 3.89 20.39
N GLU A 25 -13.19 2.92 21.18
CA GLU A 25 -14.04 1.94 21.89
C GLU A 25 -14.98 1.15 20.95
N VAL A 26 -14.58 0.92 19.69
CA VAL A 26 -15.37 0.15 18.73
C VAL A 26 -15.20 -1.34 18.98
N CYS A 27 -13.97 -1.85 18.93
CA CYS A 27 -13.58 -3.21 19.26
C CYS A 27 -12.09 -3.25 19.61
N THR A 28 -11.58 -4.36 20.15
CA THR A 28 -10.14 -4.48 20.44
C THR A 28 -9.33 -4.60 19.15
N ALA A 29 -8.09 -4.13 19.19
CA ALA A 29 -7.18 -4.20 18.04
C ALA A 29 -6.92 -5.66 17.62
N ASP A 30 -6.68 -6.53 18.58
CA ASP A 30 -6.39 -7.96 18.36
C ASP A 30 -7.58 -8.69 17.71
N ASP A 31 -8.81 -8.49 18.21
CA ASP A 31 -10.01 -9.11 17.64
C ASP A 31 -10.24 -8.62 16.22
N PHE A 32 -10.03 -7.31 15.95
CA PHE A 32 -10.14 -6.76 14.61
C PHE A 32 -9.13 -7.38 13.65
N LEU A 33 -7.84 -7.39 14.00
CA LEU A 33 -6.78 -7.94 13.15
C LEU A 33 -7.01 -9.43 12.86
N PHE A 34 -7.44 -10.20 13.88
CA PHE A 34 -7.76 -11.59 13.71
C PHE A 34 -8.94 -11.81 12.76
N GLU A 35 -10.03 -11.07 12.92
CA GLU A 35 -11.23 -11.23 12.13
C GLU A 35 -11.07 -10.67 10.71
N PHE A 36 -10.39 -9.51 10.57
CA PHE A 36 -10.21 -8.85 9.28
C PHE A 36 -9.36 -9.68 8.30
N ASN A 37 -8.46 -10.52 8.75
CA ASN A 37 -7.64 -11.37 7.89
C ASN A 37 -8.32 -12.67 7.44
N LYS A 38 -9.56 -12.94 7.89
CA LYS A 38 -10.37 -14.06 7.42
C LYS A 38 -11.22 -13.70 6.21
N ASN A 39 -11.62 -14.69 5.42
CA ASN A 39 -12.62 -14.51 4.39
C ASN A 39 -14.00 -14.27 5.02
N GLN A 40 -14.73 -13.31 4.44
CA GLN A 40 -16.08 -12.92 4.83
C GLN A 40 -17.13 -13.29 3.78
N GLY A 41 -16.72 -13.91 2.67
CA GLY A 41 -17.58 -14.36 1.59
C GLY A 41 -17.83 -13.33 0.48
N PHE A 42 -16.99 -12.33 0.36
CA PHE A 42 -17.03 -11.37 -0.75
C PHE A 42 -16.31 -11.91 -1.98
N ASP A 43 -16.81 -11.59 -3.18
CA ASP A 43 -16.28 -12.14 -4.42
C ASP A 43 -14.81 -11.75 -4.66
N PHE A 44 -14.43 -10.51 -4.37
CA PHE A 44 -13.06 -10.05 -4.56
C PHE A 44 -12.02 -10.80 -3.70
N GLU A 45 -12.44 -11.39 -2.57
CA GLU A 45 -11.54 -12.14 -1.68
C GLU A 45 -10.94 -13.38 -2.35
N ASN A 46 -11.60 -13.89 -3.43
CA ASN A 46 -11.08 -15.01 -4.22
C ASN A 46 -9.89 -14.59 -5.10
N ASP A 47 -9.75 -13.28 -5.37
CA ASP A 47 -8.66 -12.71 -6.15
C ASP A 47 -7.50 -12.21 -5.27
N VAL A 48 -7.61 -12.36 -3.95
CA VAL A 48 -6.56 -12.04 -2.98
C VAL A 48 -5.68 -13.26 -2.78
N ASP A 49 -4.37 -13.08 -2.99
CA ASP A 49 -3.38 -14.16 -2.82
C ASP A 49 -3.40 -14.75 -1.40
N ASP A 50 -3.17 -16.04 -1.29
CA ASP A 50 -3.09 -16.78 -0.04
C ASP A 50 -1.93 -17.79 -0.08
N ASN A 51 -0.73 -17.28 -0.36
CA ASN A 51 0.50 -18.07 -0.49
C ASN A 51 1.34 -18.12 0.80
N GLY A 52 0.89 -17.46 1.87
CA GLY A 52 1.61 -17.40 3.14
C GLY A 52 2.75 -16.39 3.21
N ASP A 53 3.00 -15.63 2.12
CA ASP A 53 4.07 -14.63 2.05
C ASP A 53 3.60 -13.24 2.51
N MET A 54 2.29 -13.01 2.61
CA MET A 54 1.73 -11.76 3.12
C MET A 54 1.61 -11.78 4.64
N PHE A 55 2.13 -10.73 5.30
CA PHE A 55 2.10 -10.61 6.76
C PHE A 55 0.66 -10.50 7.30
N TYR A 56 -0.09 -9.52 6.80
CA TYR A 56 -1.54 -9.46 6.95
C TYR A 56 -2.16 -9.73 5.58
N ARG A 57 -2.85 -10.86 5.44
CA ARG A 57 -3.43 -11.26 4.16
C ARG A 57 -4.32 -10.19 3.54
N MET A 58 -5.03 -9.44 4.36
CA MET A 58 -6.00 -8.44 3.90
C MET A 58 -5.49 -6.99 4.01
N GLU A 59 -4.19 -6.78 4.22
CA GLU A 59 -3.60 -5.45 4.10
C GLU A 59 -3.84 -4.89 2.69
N GLY A 60 -4.33 -3.64 2.60
CA GLY A 60 -4.67 -3.00 1.34
C GLY A 60 -6.12 -3.20 0.89
N TYR A 61 -6.87 -4.10 1.51
CA TYR A 61 -8.25 -4.42 1.13
C TYR A 61 -9.30 -3.80 2.06
N PHE A 62 -8.96 -2.66 2.59
CA PHE A 62 -9.81 -1.73 3.31
C PHE A 62 -9.90 -0.43 2.50
N TYR A 63 -11.04 0.23 2.47
CA TYR A 63 -11.17 1.51 1.76
C TYR A 63 -11.19 2.68 2.75
N PRO A 64 -10.27 3.65 2.60
CA PRO A 64 -10.23 4.85 3.43
C PRO A 64 -11.51 5.68 3.27
N ASP A 65 -12.20 5.92 4.38
CA ASP A 65 -13.46 6.68 4.43
C ASP A 65 -13.79 7.01 5.89
N THR A 66 -14.89 7.72 6.11
CA THR A 66 -15.48 7.91 7.44
C THR A 66 -16.60 6.89 7.65
N TYR A 67 -16.48 6.12 8.73
CA TYR A 67 -17.44 5.08 9.09
C TYR A 67 -18.08 5.37 10.43
N GLU A 68 -19.37 5.06 10.54
CA GLU A 68 -20.09 5.08 11.81
C GLU A 68 -20.17 3.66 12.38
N PHE A 69 -19.73 3.46 13.60
CA PHE A 69 -19.75 2.18 14.31
C PHE A 69 -20.54 2.29 15.61
N TYR A 70 -21.04 1.15 16.10
CA TYR A 70 -21.49 1.05 17.48
C TYR A 70 -20.28 0.97 18.42
N VAL A 71 -20.41 1.59 19.61
CA VAL A 71 -19.45 1.39 20.69
C VAL A 71 -19.59 -0.03 21.20
N ASN A 72 -18.48 -0.74 21.40
CA ASN A 72 -18.40 -2.16 21.76
C ASN A 72 -19.11 -3.08 20.72
N ASP A 73 -18.92 -2.78 19.42
CA ASP A 73 -19.39 -3.64 18.33
C ASP A 73 -18.50 -4.90 18.22
N SER A 74 -19.03 -5.95 17.60
CA SER A 74 -18.21 -7.13 17.30
C SER A 74 -17.24 -6.86 16.16
N ALA A 75 -16.03 -7.39 16.26
CA ALA A 75 -15.03 -7.31 15.18
C ALA A 75 -15.56 -7.87 13.85
N GLY A 76 -16.45 -8.87 13.89
CA GLY A 76 -17.12 -9.41 12.72
C GLY A 76 -18.04 -8.40 12.01
N ASN A 77 -18.87 -7.66 12.76
CA ASN A 77 -19.72 -6.61 12.19
C ASN A 77 -18.88 -5.47 11.60
N VAL A 78 -17.83 -5.06 12.31
CA VAL A 78 -16.88 -4.04 11.85
C VAL A 78 -16.22 -4.48 10.54
N THR A 79 -15.66 -5.68 10.51
CA THR A 79 -15.02 -6.25 9.32
C THR A 79 -15.97 -6.29 8.13
N LYS A 80 -17.19 -6.80 8.33
CA LYS A 80 -18.19 -6.87 7.26
C LYS A 80 -18.50 -5.49 6.68
N LYS A 81 -18.72 -4.49 7.52
CA LYS A 81 -18.98 -3.10 7.09
C LYS A 81 -17.85 -2.54 6.22
N LEU A 82 -16.60 -2.77 6.62
CA LEU A 82 -15.41 -2.31 5.90
C LEU A 82 -15.25 -3.04 4.56
N ARG A 83 -15.53 -4.35 4.52
CA ARG A 83 -15.49 -5.16 3.28
C ARG A 83 -16.57 -4.73 2.29
N GLU A 84 -17.78 -4.46 2.76
CA GLU A 84 -18.87 -3.95 1.91
C GLU A 84 -18.50 -2.64 1.21
N GLN A 85 -17.80 -1.74 1.90
CA GLN A 85 -17.33 -0.49 1.28
C GLN A 85 -16.20 -0.73 0.28
N PHE A 86 -15.24 -1.60 0.62
CA PHE A 86 -14.18 -1.96 -0.31
C PHE A 86 -14.76 -2.59 -1.59
N GLU A 87 -15.68 -3.54 -1.48
CA GLU A 87 -16.28 -4.19 -2.64
C GLU A 87 -17.00 -3.19 -3.56
N LYS A 88 -17.76 -2.24 -2.98
CA LYS A 88 -18.38 -1.16 -3.77
C LYS A 88 -17.36 -0.37 -4.58
N LYS A 89 -16.17 -0.08 -4.00
CA LYS A 89 -15.09 0.64 -4.69
C LYS A 89 -14.40 -0.26 -5.71
N TYR A 90 -14.12 -1.51 -5.35
CA TYR A 90 -13.55 -2.50 -6.26
C TYR A 90 -14.39 -2.68 -7.53
N GLU A 91 -15.70 -2.80 -7.43
CA GLU A 91 -16.60 -2.94 -8.60
C GLU A 91 -16.45 -1.76 -9.59
N THR A 92 -16.09 -0.55 -9.12
CA THR A 92 -15.88 0.61 -10.02
C THR A 92 -14.60 0.49 -10.86
N VAL A 93 -13.63 -0.31 -10.44
CA VAL A 93 -12.31 -0.46 -11.10
C VAL A 93 -12.05 -1.89 -11.61
N LYS A 94 -12.89 -2.85 -11.27
CA LYS A 94 -12.75 -4.28 -11.62
C LYS A 94 -12.45 -4.52 -13.10
N ALA A 95 -13.18 -3.84 -13.99
CA ALA A 95 -12.96 -3.95 -15.43
C ALA A 95 -11.59 -3.39 -15.85
N LYS A 96 -11.13 -2.29 -15.25
CA LYS A 96 -9.82 -1.71 -15.51
C LYS A 96 -8.71 -2.64 -15.03
N ILE A 97 -8.86 -3.26 -13.84
CA ILE A 97 -7.92 -4.25 -13.31
C ILE A 97 -7.79 -5.41 -14.30
N LYS A 98 -8.91 -5.99 -14.72
CA LYS A 98 -8.92 -7.09 -15.70
C LYS A 98 -8.22 -6.71 -17.01
N ASN A 99 -8.40 -5.47 -17.48
CA ASN A 99 -7.80 -5.00 -18.73
C ASN A 99 -6.33 -4.58 -18.60
N SER A 100 -5.83 -4.36 -17.38
CA SER A 100 -4.43 -3.96 -17.13
C SER A 100 -3.44 -5.12 -17.33
N GLY A 101 -3.92 -6.37 -17.25
CA GLY A 101 -3.06 -7.55 -17.25
C GLY A 101 -2.41 -7.84 -15.90
N MET A 102 -2.66 -7.01 -14.88
CA MET A 102 -2.20 -7.20 -13.50
C MET A 102 -3.27 -7.91 -12.67
N SER A 103 -2.86 -8.72 -11.70
CA SER A 103 -3.77 -9.26 -10.69
C SER A 103 -4.28 -8.17 -9.74
N LEU A 104 -5.35 -8.45 -9.00
CA LEU A 104 -5.83 -7.54 -7.96
C LEU A 104 -4.73 -7.26 -6.93
N ASN A 105 -4.00 -8.29 -6.50
CA ASN A 105 -2.92 -8.13 -5.53
C ASN A 105 -1.78 -7.25 -6.06
N GLU A 106 -1.38 -7.40 -7.31
CA GLU A 106 -0.35 -6.56 -7.95
C GLU A 106 -0.79 -5.09 -8.03
N VAL A 107 -2.03 -4.84 -8.44
CA VAL A 107 -2.58 -3.46 -8.50
C VAL A 107 -2.61 -2.82 -7.12
N MET A 108 -3.15 -3.52 -6.11
CA MET A 108 -3.26 -2.98 -4.76
C MET A 108 -1.88 -2.82 -4.10
N THR A 109 -0.95 -3.72 -4.34
CA THR A 109 0.43 -3.62 -3.85
C THR A 109 1.14 -2.40 -4.42
N LEU A 110 1.10 -2.22 -5.74
CA LEU A 110 1.72 -1.04 -6.37
C LEU A 110 1.02 0.25 -5.97
N ALA A 111 -0.33 0.26 -5.90
CA ALA A 111 -1.08 1.42 -5.44
C ALA A 111 -0.72 1.82 -4.00
N SER A 112 -0.47 0.86 -3.12
CA SER A 112 -0.05 1.14 -1.74
C SER A 112 1.34 1.80 -1.68
N ILE A 113 2.27 1.40 -2.55
CA ILE A 113 3.58 2.03 -2.68
C ILE A 113 3.44 3.44 -3.24
N VAL A 114 2.69 3.62 -4.32
CA VAL A 114 2.43 4.94 -4.94
C VAL A 114 1.78 5.90 -3.95
N GLN A 115 0.83 5.41 -3.14
CA GLN A 115 0.16 6.19 -2.09
C GLN A 115 1.15 6.82 -1.11
N LEU A 116 2.17 6.07 -0.72
CA LEU A 116 3.15 6.51 0.28
C LEU A 116 4.36 7.25 -0.31
N GLU A 117 4.65 7.06 -1.60
CA GLU A 117 5.79 7.67 -2.28
C GLU A 117 5.49 9.02 -2.93
N ALA A 118 4.29 9.18 -3.47
CA ALA A 118 3.94 10.40 -4.21
C ALA A 118 3.78 11.60 -3.28
N ALA A 119 4.38 12.73 -3.65
CA ALA A 119 4.30 13.97 -2.88
C ALA A 119 2.87 14.59 -2.90
N SER A 120 2.07 14.27 -3.93
CA SER A 120 0.67 14.70 -4.08
C SER A 120 -0.08 13.74 -5.01
N GLU A 121 -1.41 13.83 -5.02
CA GLU A 121 -2.23 13.03 -5.94
C GLU A 121 -1.91 13.31 -7.41
N ASP A 122 -1.58 14.55 -7.76
CA ASP A 122 -1.22 14.93 -9.14
C ASP A 122 0.08 14.26 -9.62
N GLU A 123 0.97 13.90 -8.71
CA GLU A 123 2.22 13.19 -9.01
C GLU A 123 2.05 11.66 -9.10
N MET A 124 0.99 11.10 -8.53
CA MET A 124 0.78 9.65 -8.50
C MET A 124 0.86 8.97 -9.86
N PRO A 125 0.27 9.48 -10.97
CA PRO A 125 0.37 8.83 -12.28
C PRO A 125 1.79 8.76 -12.83
N LYS A 126 2.66 9.75 -12.54
CA LYS A 126 4.06 9.73 -12.93
C LYS A 126 4.89 8.79 -12.04
N VAL A 127 4.66 8.82 -10.72
CA VAL A 127 5.31 7.91 -9.78
C VAL A 127 4.96 6.46 -10.12
N ALA A 128 3.69 6.16 -10.41
CA ALA A 128 3.27 4.84 -10.88
C ALA A 128 4.01 4.43 -12.16
N SER A 129 4.20 5.37 -13.11
CA SER A 129 4.90 5.05 -14.35
C SER A 129 6.37 4.69 -14.13
N VAL A 130 7.05 5.29 -13.15
CA VAL A 130 8.44 4.93 -12.81
C VAL A 130 8.53 3.49 -12.34
N PHE A 131 7.65 3.07 -11.44
CA PHE A 131 7.61 1.68 -10.96
C PHE A 131 7.22 0.69 -12.07
N LEU A 132 6.22 1.03 -12.89
CA LEU A 132 5.80 0.19 -14.02
C LEU A 132 6.91 0.04 -15.06
N ASN A 133 7.64 1.11 -15.40
CA ASN A 133 8.79 1.05 -16.29
C ASN A 133 9.88 0.11 -15.76
N ARG A 134 10.14 0.13 -14.45
CA ARG A 134 11.08 -0.81 -13.82
C ARG A 134 10.57 -2.25 -13.84
N LEU A 135 9.29 -2.48 -13.59
CA LEU A 135 8.67 -3.80 -13.66
C LEU A 135 8.70 -4.38 -15.08
N ASP A 136 8.63 -3.52 -16.10
CA ASP A 136 8.70 -3.92 -17.52
C ASP A 136 10.14 -4.23 -17.99
N ASP A 137 11.16 -3.80 -17.22
CA ASP A 137 12.59 -4.07 -17.51
C ASP A 137 13.29 -4.74 -16.28
N PRO A 138 12.90 -5.97 -15.93
CA PRO A 138 13.40 -6.64 -14.73
C PRO A 138 14.88 -7.04 -14.82
N ASP A 139 15.44 -7.10 -16.02
CA ASP A 139 16.86 -7.40 -16.22
C ASP A 139 17.75 -6.22 -15.80
N THR A 140 17.32 -5.00 -16.11
CA THR A 140 18.04 -3.78 -15.72
C THR A 140 17.65 -3.31 -14.30
N TYR A 141 16.38 -3.43 -13.95
CA TYR A 141 15.80 -2.96 -12.68
C TYR A 141 15.12 -4.10 -11.91
N PRO A 142 15.87 -5.09 -11.42
CA PRO A 142 15.26 -6.24 -10.75
C PRO A 142 14.56 -5.90 -9.43
N MET A 143 14.92 -4.78 -8.80
CA MET A 143 14.40 -4.35 -7.50
C MET A 143 13.77 -2.95 -7.58
N LEU A 144 12.65 -2.75 -6.89
CA LEU A 144 11.94 -1.46 -6.91
C LEU A 144 12.58 -0.41 -6.01
N GLN A 145 13.27 -0.79 -4.94
CA GLN A 145 14.03 0.09 -4.05
C GLN A 145 13.21 1.22 -3.41
N SER A 146 12.05 0.88 -2.86
CA SER A 146 11.18 1.82 -2.16
C SER A 146 11.37 1.76 -0.65
N ASP A 147 11.71 2.89 -0.03
CA ASP A 147 11.88 3.01 1.43
C ASP A 147 10.57 2.76 2.20
N THR A 148 9.42 2.94 1.54
CA THR A 148 8.12 2.71 2.15
C THR A 148 7.91 1.26 2.55
N THR A 149 8.51 0.31 1.81
CA THR A 149 8.48 -1.12 2.16
C THR A 149 9.35 -1.42 3.38
N THR A 150 10.52 -0.81 3.51
CA THR A 150 11.37 -0.97 4.70
C THR A 150 10.75 -0.32 5.93
N ASN A 151 9.99 0.76 5.77
CA ASN A 151 9.21 1.37 6.85
C ASN A 151 8.08 0.45 7.33
N TYR A 152 7.37 -0.24 6.43
CA TYR A 152 6.36 -1.23 6.79
C TYR A 152 6.98 -2.41 7.57
N ILE A 153 8.12 -2.92 7.13
CA ILE A 153 8.86 -3.96 7.86
C ILE A 153 9.19 -3.49 9.28
N LYS A 154 9.72 -2.28 9.43
CA LYS A 154 10.11 -1.73 10.73
C LYS A 154 8.92 -1.50 11.65
N ASN A 155 7.85 -0.91 11.13
CA ASN A 155 6.76 -0.38 11.95
C ASN A 155 5.61 -1.37 12.15
N VAL A 156 5.50 -2.39 11.30
CA VAL A 156 4.45 -3.41 11.36
C VAL A 156 5.06 -4.78 11.60
N ILE A 157 5.84 -5.32 10.67
CA ILE A 157 6.30 -6.71 10.73
C ILE A 157 7.15 -6.96 11.98
N LYS A 158 8.15 -6.10 12.25
CA LYS A 158 9.04 -6.28 13.41
C LYS A 158 8.35 -6.04 14.75
N THR A 159 7.24 -5.33 14.77
CA THR A 159 6.46 -5.09 16.00
C THR A 159 5.47 -6.20 16.30
N GLU A 160 4.91 -6.83 15.27
CA GLU A 160 3.78 -7.75 15.39
C GLU A 160 4.13 -9.22 15.11
N ALA A 161 5.28 -9.52 14.50
CA ALA A 161 5.66 -10.89 14.21
C ALA A 161 6.04 -11.67 15.47
N ASP A 162 5.59 -12.93 15.54
CA ASP A 162 5.70 -13.79 16.72
C ASP A 162 7.14 -14.15 17.11
N ASN A 163 8.07 -14.18 16.14
CA ASN A 163 9.43 -14.64 16.37
C ASN A 163 10.41 -14.17 15.25
N THR A 164 11.70 -14.37 15.50
CA THR A 164 12.77 -13.96 14.57
C THR A 164 12.65 -14.61 13.19
N ALA A 165 12.28 -15.88 13.12
CA ALA A 165 12.16 -16.58 11.83
C ALA A 165 11.02 -15.99 10.98
N SER A 166 9.90 -15.60 11.60
CA SER A 166 8.81 -14.89 10.92
C SER A 166 9.27 -13.51 10.44
N ILE A 167 10.02 -12.76 11.25
CA ILE A 167 10.60 -11.46 10.86
C ILE A 167 11.51 -11.63 9.64
N GLU A 168 12.40 -12.62 9.64
CA GLU A 168 13.31 -12.89 8.52
C GLU A 168 12.53 -13.24 7.25
N HIS A 169 11.58 -14.17 7.33
CA HIS A 169 10.74 -14.57 6.19
C HIS A 169 10.02 -13.38 5.56
N TYR A 170 9.26 -12.62 6.36
CA TYR A 170 8.49 -11.49 5.83
C TYR A 170 9.39 -10.32 5.39
N THR A 171 10.56 -10.14 6.01
CA THR A 171 11.53 -9.16 5.53
C THR A 171 12.00 -9.50 4.11
N GLU A 172 12.27 -10.76 3.81
CA GLU A 172 12.63 -11.20 2.45
C GLU A 172 11.49 -10.98 1.45
N CYS A 173 10.22 -11.17 1.88
CA CYS A 173 9.05 -10.99 1.03
C CYS A 173 8.70 -9.52 0.75
N TYR A 174 9.04 -8.59 1.66
CA TYR A 174 8.61 -7.18 1.57
C TYR A 174 9.74 -6.19 1.25
N ASP A 175 11.01 -6.50 1.53
CA ASP A 175 12.11 -5.57 1.30
C ASP A 175 12.41 -5.42 -0.19
N THR A 176 11.96 -4.34 -0.80
CA THR A 176 12.15 -4.06 -2.24
C THR A 176 13.60 -3.69 -2.61
N TYR A 177 14.51 -3.63 -1.65
CA TYR A 177 15.97 -3.62 -1.89
C TYR A 177 16.56 -5.03 -2.02
N LYS A 178 15.76 -6.08 -1.75
CA LYS A 178 16.19 -7.49 -1.79
C LYS A 178 15.31 -8.35 -2.67
N CYS A 179 13.97 -8.22 -2.56
CA CYS A 179 13.06 -8.97 -3.40
C CYS A 179 13.01 -8.42 -4.83
N LYS A 180 12.77 -9.28 -5.80
CA LYS A 180 12.60 -8.90 -7.20
C LYS A 180 11.17 -8.47 -7.47
N GLY A 181 11.00 -7.36 -8.18
CA GLY A 181 9.69 -6.84 -8.53
C GLY A 181 8.90 -6.32 -7.33
N LEU A 182 7.59 -6.56 -7.34
CA LEU A 182 6.69 -6.17 -6.26
C LEU A 182 6.95 -6.97 -4.98
N PRO A 183 6.73 -6.37 -3.79
CA PRO A 183 6.69 -7.13 -2.55
C PRO A 183 5.47 -8.06 -2.53
N ALA A 184 5.39 -8.95 -1.54
CA ALA A 184 4.36 -9.97 -1.44
C ALA A 184 2.92 -9.44 -1.41
N GLY A 185 2.72 -8.24 -0.88
CA GLY A 185 1.40 -7.63 -0.78
C GLY A 185 1.45 -6.13 -0.45
N PRO A 186 0.28 -5.51 -0.33
CA PRO A 186 0.17 -4.09 0.02
C PRO A 186 0.82 -3.76 1.37
N ILE A 187 1.29 -2.53 1.51
CA ILE A 187 1.92 -2.00 2.73
C ILE A 187 1.08 -0.91 3.43
N CYS A 188 -0.03 -0.55 2.84
CA CYS A 188 -1.05 0.35 3.39
C CYS A 188 -2.35 0.18 2.62
N ASN A 189 -3.37 0.92 3.03
CA ASN A 189 -4.66 0.97 2.34
C ASN A 189 -4.71 2.22 1.43
N PRO A 190 -4.59 2.03 0.11
CA PRO A 190 -4.55 3.14 -0.84
C PRO A 190 -5.94 3.73 -1.10
N GLY A 191 -5.98 5.01 -1.45
CA GLY A 191 -7.16 5.67 -1.96
C GLY A 191 -7.36 5.43 -3.47
N MET A 192 -8.51 5.90 -3.99
CA MET A 192 -8.85 5.71 -5.40
C MET A 192 -7.89 6.43 -6.35
N ALA A 193 -7.31 7.56 -5.94
CA ALA A 193 -6.30 8.27 -6.74
C ALA A 193 -5.07 7.39 -7.02
N ALA A 194 -4.55 6.70 -6.01
CA ALA A 194 -3.42 5.80 -6.18
C ALA A 194 -3.77 4.56 -7.01
N ILE A 195 -4.95 3.97 -6.81
CA ILE A 195 -5.43 2.83 -7.59
C ILE A 195 -5.59 3.23 -9.07
N ASN A 196 -6.23 4.36 -9.36
CA ASN A 196 -6.35 4.85 -10.73
C ASN A 196 -5.00 5.22 -11.35
N ALA A 197 -4.05 5.74 -10.58
CA ALA A 197 -2.70 6.06 -11.06
C ALA A 197 -1.97 4.81 -11.57
N VAL A 198 -2.16 3.67 -10.93
CA VAL A 198 -1.60 2.38 -11.38
C VAL A 198 -2.31 1.87 -12.62
N LEU A 199 -3.64 1.98 -12.69
CA LEU A 199 -4.45 1.48 -13.80
C LEU A 199 -4.40 2.37 -15.05
N GLU A 200 -4.19 3.67 -14.87
CA GLU A 200 -4.11 4.68 -15.91
C GLU A 200 -2.87 5.58 -15.70
N PRO A 201 -1.66 5.00 -15.75
CA PRO A 201 -0.44 5.74 -15.48
C PRO A 201 -0.16 6.75 -16.58
N LYS A 202 0.62 7.79 -16.24
CA LYS A 202 1.16 8.67 -17.24
C LYS A 202 2.26 7.96 -18.02
N LYS A 203 2.22 7.99 -19.35
CA LYS A 203 3.30 7.42 -20.17
C LYS A 203 4.55 8.29 -20.06
N THR A 204 5.61 7.75 -19.49
CA THR A 204 6.93 8.37 -19.36
C THR A 204 8.02 7.34 -19.65
N ASP A 205 9.26 7.84 -19.78
CA ASP A 205 10.46 7.03 -19.88
C ASP A 205 11.38 7.22 -18.65
N TYR A 206 10.79 7.58 -17.51
CA TYR A 206 11.50 7.75 -16.25
C TYR A 206 11.64 6.42 -15.51
N TYR A 207 12.81 6.22 -14.90
CA TYR A 207 13.16 5.07 -14.08
C TYR A 207 13.54 5.46 -12.64
N TYR A 208 13.64 6.77 -12.36
CA TYR A 208 13.99 7.32 -11.07
C TYR A 208 13.13 8.54 -10.73
N PHE A 209 12.90 8.74 -9.46
CA PHE A 209 12.33 9.97 -8.92
C PHE A 209 12.85 10.24 -7.51
N CYS A 210 12.78 11.49 -7.08
CA CYS A 210 12.97 11.89 -5.69
C CYS A 210 12.14 13.14 -5.38
N ASN A 211 11.81 13.32 -4.11
CA ASN A 211 11.01 14.44 -3.63
C ASN A 211 11.88 15.40 -2.81
N ASN A 212 11.76 16.70 -3.06
CA ASN A 212 12.23 17.70 -2.13
C ASN A 212 11.27 17.78 -0.94
N LEU A 213 11.70 17.30 0.23
CA LEU A 213 10.86 17.23 1.42
C LEU A 213 10.45 18.60 1.98
N LYS A 214 11.14 19.68 1.57
CA LYS A 214 10.81 21.04 2.02
C LYS A 214 9.80 21.73 1.12
N THR A 215 9.90 21.51 -0.21
CA THR A 215 9.07 22.19 -1.21
C THR A 215 7.93 21.29 -1.74
N GLY A 216 8.02 19.97 -1.57
CA GLY A 216 7.11 19.00 -2.16
C GLY A 216 7.33 18.78 -3.67
N GLU A 217 8.38 19.39 -4.26
CA GLU A 217 8.69 19.23 -5.68
C GLU A 217 9.25 17.83 -5.94
N THR A 218 8.74 17.18 -6.99
CA THR A 218 9.22 15.85 -7.43
C THR A 218 10.10 16.01 -8.68
N PHE A 219 11.26 15.39 -8.64
CA PHE A 219 12.23 15.34 -9.73
C PHE A 219 12.26 13.93 -10.32
N TYR A 220 12.17 13.84 -11.64
CA TYR A 220 12.20 12.59 -12.40
C TYR A 220 13.46 12.48 -13.23
N ALA A 221 13.95 11.26 -13.44
CA ALA A 221 15.15 11.01 -14.25
C ALA A 221 15.01 9.69 -15.03
N LYS A 222 15.66 9.65 -16.20
CA LYS A 222 15.80 8.47 -17.05
C LYS A 222 17.01 7.62 -16.65
N THR A 223 18.09 8.29 -16.25
CA THR A 223 19.38 7.67 -15.94
C THR A 223 19.76 7.88 -14.48
N LEU A 224 20.68 7.05 -13.98
CA LEU A 224 21.22 7.19 -12.64
C LEU A 224 21.97 8.51 -12.46
N ASP A 225 22.72 8.95 -13.48
CA ASP A 225 23.48 10.22 -13.42
C ASP A 225 22.53 11.40 -13.24
N GLU A 226 21.45 11.46 -14.04
CA GLU A 226 20.41 12.50 -13.89
C GLU A 226 19.74 12.42 -12.51
N HIS A 227 19.52 11.22 -11.98
CA HIS A 227 18.95 11.02 -10.63
C HIS A 227 19.91 11.54 -9.55
N GLU A 228 21.20 11.27 -9.65
CA GLU A 228 22.20 11.80 -8.70
C GLU A 228 22.21 13.34 -8.71
N GLU A 229 22.11 13.97 -9.87
CA GLU A 229 21.96 15.42 -9.97
C GLU A 229 20.66 15.91 -9.30
N ASN A 230 19.54 15.20 -9.51
CA ASN A 230 18.25 15.53 -8.92
C ASN A 230 18.26 15.38 -7.39
N LEU A 231 18.98 14.39 -6.84
CA LEU A 231 19.17 14.25 -5.39
C LEU A 231 19.83 15.49 -4.78
N VAL A 232 20.79 16.08 -5.47
CA VAL A 232 21.43 17.35 -5.03
C VAL A 232 20.42 18.50 -5.10
N LYS A 233 19.67 18.63 -6.19
CA LYS A 233 18.62 19.67 -6.35
C LYS A 233 17.53 19.56 -5.29
N ALA A 234 17.16 18.34 -4.95
CA ALA A 234 16.16 18.04 -3.90
C ALA A 234 16.68 18.21 -2.47
N GLY A 235 17.99 18.49 -2.30
CA GLY A 235 18.61 18.64 -0.98
C GLY A 235 18.82 17.32 -0.22
N LEU A 236 18.77 16.19 -0.94
CA LEU A 236 18.93 14.83 -0.38
C LEU A 236 20.40 14.33 -0.46
N ALA A 237 21.23 15.00 -1.26
CA ALA A 237 22.65 14.72 -1.36
C ALA A 237 23.47 16.01 -1.42
N LYS A 238 24.75 15.92 -1.04
CA LYS A 238 25.70 17.05 -1.18
C LYS A 238 26.32 17.04 -2.58
N LYS A 239 26.54 18.23 -3.12
CA LYS A 239 27.33 18.39 -4.35
C LYS A 239 28.76 17.84 -4.08
N LYS A 240 29.21 16.89 -4.89
CA LYS A 240 30.59 16.39 -4.85
C LYS A 240 31.58 17.44 -5.31
#